data_61f96fcde9bee3102f60b58f65b355d5
#
_entry.id   61f96fcde9bee3102f60b58f65b355d5
#
_cell.length_a   1.000
_cell.length_b   1.000
_cell.length_c   1.000
_cell.angle_alpha   90.00
_cell.angle_beta   90.00
_cell.angle_gamma   90.00
#
_symmetry.space_group_name_H-M   'P 1'
#
loop_
_entity.id
_entity.type
_entity.pdbx_description
1 polymer ?
#
loop_
_entity_poly.entity_id
_entity_poly.type
_entity_poly.pdbx_seq_one_letter_code
_entity_poly.pdbx_strand_id
1 'polypeptide(L)'
;MLFFENAGRVIEAWNQGGRAMVYLKDNFTKDMLLEIKEKINNVGNIQEMVFISKDEALDRLRKEVSPNSAFLKTLQGNPLPNAFEIKMKSYNNIEEVETFAKKIKEIEIVEDVEYGQGWLGKFLKIFNLFKITGYAMCGLFFLIALFITSNTVRLAFYSRKIEVEVMRLVGATETFIKAPFYMEGILQGFIGGILGLVILLVAYLMISSGITQGLSSYIYFDIRFLSIKTIILIILVSTFLGWFGCYLSLKQILK
;
A
#
# COMPACT_ATOMS: atom_id res chain seq x y z
N MET A 1 5.32 5.34 4.97
CA MET A 1 3.95 5.11 5.44
C MET A 1 2.90 5.74 4.53
N LEU A 2 2.90 7.04 4.29
CA LEU A 2 1.91 7.74 3.45
C LEU A 2 1.74 7.11 2.05
N PHE A 3 2.83 6.79 1.36
CA PHE A 3 2.80 6.12 0.06
C PHE A 3 2.12 4.74 0.14
N PHE A 4 2.49 3.93 1.14
CA PHE A 4 1.95 2.57 1.27
C PHE A 4 0.48 2.54 1.69
N GLU A 5 0.02 3.50 2.50
CA GLU A 5 -1.40 3.63 2.84
C GLU A 5 -2.24 4.00 1.61
N ASN A 6 -1.78 4.96 0.80
CA ASN A 6 -2.51 5.37 -0.39
C ASN A 6 -2.44 4.32 -1.51
N ALA A 7 -1.28 3.71 -1.74
CA ALA A 7 -1.13 2.62 -2.71
C ALA A 7 -1.95 1.38 -2.31
N GLY A 8 -2.02 1.06 -1.02
CA GLY A 8 -2.88 -0.01 -0.51
C GLY A 8 -4.36 0.24 -0.83
N ARG A 9 -4.85 1.47 -0.68
CA ARG A 9 -6.24 1.84 -1.03
C ARG A 9 -6.53 1.72 -2.52
N VAL A 10 -5.58 2.13 -3.36
CA VAL A 10 -5.72 1.97 -4.82
C VAL A 10 -5.82 0.50 -5.20
N ILE A 11 -4.97 -0.34 -4.61
CA ILE A 11 -5.01 -1.78 -4.81
C ILE A 11 -6.34 -2.37 -4.30
N GLU A 12 -6.82 -1.92 -3.15
CA GLU A 12 -8.07 -2.37 -2.55
C GLU A 12 -9.30 -1.93 -3.36
N ALA A 13 -9.30 -0.70 -3.89
CA ALA A 13 -10.32 -0.22 -4.81
C ALA A 13 -10.34 -1.02 -6.13
N TRP A 14 -9.20 -1.42 -6.63
CA TRP A 14 -9.09 -2.28 -7.80
C TRP A 14 -9.52 -3.72 -7.49
N ASN A 15 -9.20 -4.24 -6.31
CA ASN A 15 -9.66 -5.55 -5.85
C ASN A 15 -11.19 -5.62 -5.69
N GLN A 16 -11.84 -4.54 -5.24
CA GLN A 16 -13.30 -4.50 -5.13
C GLN A 16 -14.00 -4.46 -6.48
N GLY A 17 -13.31 -4.06 -7.56
CA GLY A 17 -13.79 -4.08 -8.94
C GLY A 17 -13.37 -5.31 -9.75
N GLY A 18 -12.71 -6.28 -9.14
CA GLY A 18 -12.13 -7.43 -9.84
C GLY A 18 -13.18 -8.27 -10.55
N ARG A 19 -13.22 -8.13 -11.88
CA ARG A 19 -14.06 -8.91 -12.77
C ARG A 19 -13.17 -9.91 -13.49
N ALA A 20 -13.63 -11.17 -13.54
CA ALA A 20 -13.02 -12.19 -14.37
C ALA A 20 -13.89 -12.38 -15.62
N MET A 21 -13.26 -12.41 -16.77
CA MET A 21 -13.90 -12.75 -18.03
C MET A 21 -13.56 -14.20 -18.36
N VAL A 22 -14.59 -15.03 -18.45
CA VAL A 22 -14.47 -16.42 -18.83
C VAL A 22 -14.99 -16.56 -20.26
N TYR A 23 -14.06 -16.73 -21.19
CA TYR A 23 -14.36 -16.88 -22.61
C TYR A 23 -14.78 -18.31 -22.92
N LEU A 24 -15.82 -18.45 -23.74
CA LEU A 24 -16.41 -19.72 -24.12
C LEU A 24 -16.08 -20.07 -25.57
N LYS A 25 -15.85 -21.34 -25.84
CA LYS A 25 -15.73 -21.85 -27.22
C LYS A 25 -17.07 -21.70 -27.94
N ASP A 26 -17.03 -21.47 -29.26
CA ASP A 26 -18.25 -21.22 -30.07
C ASP A 26 -19.24 -22.41 -30.15
N ASN A 27 -18.86 -23.61 -29.73
CA ASN A 27 -19.63 -24.84 -29.86
C ASN A 27 -20.47 -25.17 -28.62
N PHE A 28 -21.36 -24.30 -28.17
CA PHE A 28 -22.27 -24.59 -27.04
C PHE A 28 -23.74 -24.38 -27.40
N THR A 29 -24.61 -25.18 -26.80
CA THR A 29 -26.05 -25.06 -26.91
C THR A 29 -26.61 -24.28 -25.72
N LYS A 30 -27.83 -23.70 -25.84
CA LYS A 30 -28.45 -22.95 -24.73
C LYS A 30 -28.62 -23.76 -23.46
N ASP A 31 -28.83 -25.05 -23.56
CA ASP A 31 -28.95 -25.96 -22.40
C ASP A 31 -27.63 -26.14 -21.66
N MET A 32 -26.51 -26.12 -22.41
CA MET A 32 -25.15 -26.17 -21.83
C MET A 32 -24.79 -24.89 -21.04
N LEU A 33 -25.38 -23.74 -21.33
CA LEU A 33 -25.17 -22.52 -20.58
C LEU A 33 -25.61 -22.64 -19.12
N LEU A 34 -26.69 -23.34 -18.84
CA LEU A 34 -27.15 -23.58 -17.46
C LEU A 34 -26.18 -24.49 -16.71
N GLU A 35 -25.72 -25.54 -17.36
CA GLU A 35 -24.73 -26.46 -16.78
C GLU A 35 -23.40 -25.78 -16.50
N ILE A 36 -22.94 -24.96 -17.44
CA ILE A 36 -21.70 -24.17 -17.26
C ILE A 36 -21.85 -23.20 -16.09
N LYS A 37 -22.99 -22.51 -16.00
CA LYS A 37 -23.29 -21.58 -14.92
C LYS A 37 -23.28 -22.27 -13.56
N GLU A 38 -23.85 -23.48 -13.47
CA GLU A 38 -23.78 -24.27 -12.26
C GLU A 38 -22.37 -24.74 -11.91
N LYS A 39 -21.63 -25.24 -12.89
CA LYS A 39 -20.23 -25.66 -12.69
C LYS A 39 -19.37 -24.50 -12.20
N ILE A 40 -19.49 -23.34 -12.81
CA ILE A 40 -18.75 -22.14 -12.40
C ILE A 40 -19.17 -21.71 -10.98
N ASN A 41 -20.49 -21.74 -10.68
CA ASN A 41 -21.00 -21.34 -9.38
C ASN A 41 -20.54 -22.29 -8.25
N ASN A 42 -20.35 -23.57 -8.56
CA ASN A 42 -19.83 -24.56 -7.62
C ASN A 42 -18.33 -24.40 -7.30
N VAL A 43 -17.58 -23.68 -8.13
CA VAL A 43 -16.18 -23.36 -7.82
C VAL A 43 -16.06 -22.36 -6.65
N GLY A 44 -17.13 -21.62 -6.35
CA GLY A 44 -17.27 -20.81 -5.14
C GLY A 44 -16.80 -19.35 -5.30
N ASN A 45 -17.16 -18.54 -4.29
CA ASN A 45 -16.74 -17.14 -4.12
C ASN A 45 -17.25 -16.13 -5.17
N ILE A 46 -18.37 -16.42 -5.85
CA ILE A 46 -18.99 -15.57 -6.86
C ILE A 46 -20.04 -14.66 -6.21
N GLN A 47 -19.97 -13.36 -6.48
CA GLN A 47 -20.96 -12.37 -6.08
C GLN A 47 -22.03 -12.20 -7.15
N GLU A 48 -21.60 -12.10 -8.39
CA GLU A 48 -22.48 -11.87 -9.54
C GLU A 48 -21.86 -12.54 -10.77
N MET A 49 -22.72 -13.08 -11.64
CA MET A 49 -22.32 -13.68 -12.91
C MET A 49 -23.28 -13.22 -13.99
N VAL A 50 -22.74 -12.58 -15.01
CA VAL A 50 -23.49 -12.04 -16.15
C VAL A 50 -22.97 -12.70 -17.43
N PHE A 51 -23.87 -13.26 -18.22
CA PHE A 51 -23.53 -13.76 -19.55
C PHE A 51 -23.52 -12.60 -20.55
N ILE A 52 -22.46 -12.47 -21.32
CA ILE A 52 -22.28 -11.47 -22.35
C ILE A 52 -22.17 -12.22 -23.69
N SER A 53 -23.15 -12.01 -24.57
CA SER A 53 -23.09 -12.57 -25.91
C SER A 53 -22.05 -11.81 -26.74
N LYS A 54 -21.55 -12.45 -27.80
CA LYS A 54 -20.61 -11.82 -28.75
C LYS A 54 -21.13 -10.52 -29.34
N ASP A 55 -22.45 -10.42 -29.56
CA ASP A 55 -23.08 -9.21 -30.12
C ASP A 55 -23.15 -8.09 -29.07
N GLU A 56 -23.49 -8.43 -27.83
CA GLU A 56 -23.45 -7.49 -26.71
C GLU A 56 -22.04 -7.01 -26.40
N ALA A 57 -21.05 -7.91 -26.47
CA ALA A 57 -19.64 -7.55 -26.30
C ALA A 57 -19.19 -6.55 -27.36
N LEU A 58 -19.60 -6.74 -28.62
CA LEU A 58 -19.30 -5.80 -29.71
C LEU A 58 -19.97 -4.44 -29.51
N ASP A 59 -21.21 -4.43 -29.03
CA ASP A 59 -21.94 -3.18 -28.74
C ASP A 59 -21.34 -2.41 -27.57
N ARG A 60 -20.88 -3.11 -26.53
CA ARG A 60 -20.12 -2.50 -25.41
C ARG A 60 -18.80 -1.90 -25.92
N LEU A 61 -18.06 -2.64 -26.74
CA LEU A 61 -16.82 -2.16 -27.34
C LEU A 61 -17.04 -0.92 -28.22
N ARG A 62 -18.11 -0.89 -29.00
CA ARG A 62 -18.49 0.28 -29.84
C ARG A 62 -18.82 1.52 -29.02
N LYS A 63 -19.38 1.35 -27.82
CA LYS A 63 -19.70 2.48 -26.91
C LYS A 63 -18.46 3.03 -26.22
N GLU A 64 -17.49 2.18 -25.90
CA GLU A 64 -16.25 2.58 -25.20
C GLU A 64 -15.21 3.17 -26.14
N VAL A 65 -15.10 2.61 -27.33
CA VAL A 65 -14.15 3.09 -28.35
C VAL A 65 -14.82 4.18 -29.18
N SER A 66 -14.14 5.31 -29.36
CA SER A 66 -14.65 6.47 -30.09
C SER A 66 -15.29 6.05 -31.42
N PRO A 67 -16.48 6.58 -31.82
CA PRO A 67 -17.23 6.14 -32.99
C PRO A 67 -16.47 6.26 -34.33
N ASN A 68 -15.35 6.98 -34.30
CA ASN A 68 -14.48 7.24 -35.48
C ASN A 68 -13.26 6.33 -35.58
N SER A 69 -13.12 5.31 -34.73
CA SER A 69 -11.98 4.40 -34.85
C SER A 69 -12.08 3.59 -36.15
N ALA A 70 -11.11 3.79 -37.03
CA ALA A 70 -11.01 3.07 -38.32
C ALA A 70 -10.97 1.54 -38.11
N PHE A 71 -10.53 1.09 -36.95
CA PHE A 71 -10.46 -0.31 -36.57
C PHE A 71 -11.84 -1.00 -36.56
N LEU A 72 -12.89 -0.37 -36.02
CA LEU A 72 -14.25 -0.95 -35.96
C LEU A 72 -14.91 -1.07 -37.30
N LYS A 73 -14.50 -0.21 -38.30
CA LYS A 73 -15.04 -0.24 -39.66
C LYS A 73 -14.40 -1.33 -40.53
N THR A 74 -13.23 -1.82 -40.15
CA THR A 74 -12.46 -2.82 -40.92
C THR A 74 -12.75 -4.26 -40.49
N LEU A 75 -13.49 -4.48 -39.40
CA LEU A 75 -13.87 -5.80 -38.92
C LEU A 75 -14.88 -6.46 -39.87
N GLN A 76 -14.42 -7.45 -40.63
CA GLN A 76 -15.28 -8.36 -41.39
C GLN A 76 -15.84 -9.43 -40.44
N GLY A 77 -17.01 -9.16 -39.81
CA GLY A 77 -17.65 -10.04 -38.84
C GLY A 77 -17.32 -9.69 -37.40
N ASN A 78 -17.93 -10.41 -36.44
CA ASN A 78 -17.71 -10.24 -35.02
C ASN A 78 -16.67 -11.26 -34.53
N PRO A 79 -15.42 -10.84 -34.23
CA PRO A 79 -14.37 -11.74 -33.77
C PRO A 79 -14.42 -12.03 -32.25
N LEU A 80 -15.38 -11.43 -31.51
CA LEU A 80 -15.45 -11.56 -30.07
C LEU A 80 -16.14 -12.87 -29.70
N PRO A 81 -15.61 -13.63 -28.73
CA PRO A 81 -16.25 -14.82 -28.18
C PRO A 81 -17.39 -14.45 -27.22
N ASN A 82 -18.24 -15.43 -26.95
CA ASN A 82 -19.19 -15.32 -25.83
C ASN A 82 -18.41 -15.45 -24.52
N ALA A 83 -18.84 -14.72 -23.48
CA ALA A 83 -18.15 -14.73 -22.21
C ALA A 83 -19.10 -14.68 -21.01
N PHE A 84 -18.64 -15.17 -19.87
CA PHE A 84 -19.22 -14.84 -18.58
C PHE A 84 -18.38 -13.78 -17.90
N GLU A 85 -18.99 -12.66 -17.54
CA GLU A 85 -18.42 -11.66 -16.64
C GLU A 85 -18.73 -12.09 -15.21
N ILE A 86 -17.72 -12.41 -14.43
CA ILE A 86 -17.84 -12.90 -13.07
C ILE A 86 -17.27 -11.86 -12.12
N LYS A 87 -18.09 -11.38 -11.18
CA LYS A 87 -17.68 -10.56 -10.07
C LYS A 87 -17.50 -11.44 -8.85
N MET A 88 -16.29 -11.45 -8.29
CA MET A 88 -15.99 -12.25 -7.11
C MET A 88 -16.33 -11.47 -5.83
N LYS A 89 -16.73 -12.16 -4.75
CA LYS A 89 -17.17 -11.51 -3.49
C LYS A 89 -16.04 -10.76 -2.78
N SER A 90 -14.87 -11.31 -2.76
CA SER A 90 -13.64 -10.69 -2.20
C SER A 90 -12.50 -11.68 -2.41
N TYR A 91 -11.31 -11.19 -2.72
CA TYR A 91 -10.12 -12.03 -2.59
C TYR A 91 -9.21 -11.43 -1.53
N ASN A 92 -8.84 -12.27 -0.59
CA ASN A 92 -7.82 -11.90 0.37
C ASN A 92 -6.42 -12.16 -0.19
N ASN A 93 -6.32 -12.97 -1.26
CA ASN A 93 -5.04 -13.37 -1.82
C ASN A 93 -5.14 -13.66 -3.33
N ILE A 94 -4.10 -13.29 -4.09
CA ILE A 94 -4.01 -13.57 -5.54
C ILE A 94 -4.03 -15.07 -5.81
N GLU A 95 -3.44 -15.88 -4.92
CA GLU A 95 -3.42 -17.33 -5.03
C GLU A 95 -4.83 -17.94 -5.09
N GLU A 96 -5.81 -17.34 -4.42
CA GLU A 96 -7.22 -17.76 -4.49
C GLU A 96 -7.80 -17.54 -5.87
N VAL A 97 -7.48 -16.41 -6.50
CA VAL A 97 -7.97 -16.09 -7.85
C VAL A 97 -7.27 -16.93 -8.91
N GLU A 98 -5.98 -17.16 -8.78
CA GLU A 98 -5.25 -18.07 -9.67
C GLU A 98 -5.79 -19.50 -9.58
N THR A 99 -6.10 -19.95 -8.37
CA THR A 99 -6.70 -21.27 -8.14
C THR A 99 -8.12 -21.36 -8.73
N PHE A 100 -8.91 -20.29 -8.56
CA PHE A 100 -10.24 -20.17 -9.15
C PHE A 100 -10.17 -20.20 -10.68
N ALA A 101 -9.29 -19.37 -11.28
CA ALA A 101 -9.10 -19.33 -12.73
C ALA A 101 -8.63 -20.67 -13.31
N LYS A 102 -7.70 -21.36 -12.62
CA LYS A 102 -7.26 -22.71 -13.01
C LYS A 102 -8.40 -23.71 -13.02
N LYS A 103 -9.22 -23.74 -11.96
CA LYS A 103 -10.37 -24.64 -11.87
C LYS A 103 -11.42 -24.38 -12.96
N ILE A 104 -11.67 -23.11 -13.30
CA ILE A 104 -12.59 -22.77 -14.39
C ILE A 104 -12.00 -23.15 -15.76
N LYS A 105 -10.70 -22.97 -15.96
CA LYS A 105 -10.02 -23.34 -17.21
C LYS A 105 -10.03 -24.84 -17.46
N GLU A 106 -10.20 -25.69 -16.44
CA GLU A 106 -10.36 -27.14 -16.59
C GLU A 106 -11.74 -27.54 -17.15
N ILE A 107 -12.70 -26.62 -17.22
CA ILE A 107 -14.00 -26.87 -17.82
C ILE A 107 -13.84 -26.90 -19.35
N GLU A 108 -14.15 -28.01 -20.00
CA GLU A 108 -13.87 -28.30 -21.40
C GLU A 108 -14.40 -27.24 -22.39
N ILE A 109 -15.48 -26.57 -22.05
CA ILE A 109 -16.16 -25.54 -22.88
C ILE A 109 -15.52 -24.15 -22.69
N VAL A 110 -14.70 -23.96 -21.65
CA VAL A 110 -13.98 -22.71 -21.43
C VAL A 110 -12.76 -22.68 -22.36
N GLU A 111 -12.62 -21.59 -23.11
CA GLU A 111 -11.48 -21.34 -23.99
C GLU A 111 -10.35 -20.71 -23.21
N ASP A 112 -10.66 -19.61 -22.49
CA ASP A 112 -9.69 -18.93 -21.65
C ASP A 112 -10.37 -18.18 -20.50
N VAL A 113 -9.60 -17.86 -19.47
CA VAL A 113 -10.06 -17.08 -18.31
C VAL A 113 -9.14 -15.88 -18.14
N GLU A 114 -9.65 -14.71 -18.43
CA GLU A 114 -8.95 -13.45 -18.24
C GLU A 114 -9.46 -12.77 -16.97
N TYR A 115 -8.58 -12.60 -16.02
CA TYR A 115 -8.91 -12.00 -14.73
C TYR A 115 -8.06 -10.75 -14.42
N GLY A 116 -7.64 -10.04 -15.47
CA GLY A 116 -6.93 -8.75 -15.36
C GLY A 116 -5.57 -8.79 -14.65
N GLN A 117 -5.02 -9.96 -14.37
CA GLN A 117 -4.02 -10.13 -13.33
C GLN A 117 -2.60 -10.53 -13.77
N GLY A 118 -2.35 -10.74 -15.03
CA GLY A 118 -0.97 -11.04 -15.46
C GLY A 118 0.02 -9.94 -15.09
N TRP A 119 -0.40 -8.70 -15.07
CA TRP A 119 0.38 -7.55 -14.63
C TRP A 119 0.18 -7.21 -13.14
N LEU A 120 -1.04 -7.41 -12.58
CA LEU A 120 -1.35 -7.12 -11.18
C LEU A 120 -0.55 -8.01 -10.23
N GLY A 121 -0.40 -9.30 -10.54
CA GLY A 121 0.44 -10.20 -9.74
C GLY A 121 1.92 -9.79 -9.75
N LYS A 122 2.44 -9.36 -10.91
CA LYS A 122 3.78 -8.79 -11.01
C LYS A 122 3.90 -7.47 -10.25
N PHE A 123 2.89 -6.60 -10.37
CA PHE A 123 2.83 -5.33 -9.67
C PHE A 123 2.83 -5.50 -8.15
N LEU A 124 2.04 -6.43 -7.61
CA LEU A 124 1.99 -6.70 -6.17
C LEU A 124 3.29 -7.31 -5.63
N LYS A 125 3.97 -8.17 -6.41
CA LYS A 125 5.31 -8.66 -6.04
C LYS A 125 6.32 -7.51 -5.96
N ILE A 126 6.31 -6.61 -6.95
CA ILE A 126 7.16 -5.42 -6.97
C ILE A 126 6.80 -4.49 -5.79
N PHE A 127 5.51 -4.26 -5.55
CA PHE A 127 5.02 -3.44 -4.44
C PHE A 127 5.45 -4.01 -3.08
N ASN A 128 5.38 -5.33 -2.91
CA ASN A 128 5.84 -5.98 -1.68
C ASN A 128 7.36 -5.85 -1.50
N LEU A 129 8.13 -5.93 -2.59
CA LEU A 129 9.57 -5.67 -2.57
C LEU A 129 9.86 -4.23 -2.12
N PHE A 130 9.16 -3.23 -2.67
CA PHE A 130 9.27 -1.83 -2.24
C PHE A 130 8.91 -1.65 -0.75
N LYS A 131 7.89 -2.36 -0.27
CA LYS A 131 7.48 -2.35 1.13
C LYS A 131 8.57 -2.89 2.05
N ILE A 132 9.17 -4.02 1.71
CA ILE A 132 10.28 -4.62 2.47
C ILE A 132 11.49 -3.67 2.48
N THR A 133 11.86 -3.13 1.31
CA THR A 133 12.96 -2.16 1.19
C THR A 133 12.68 -0.90 2.02
N GLY A 134 11.44 -0.39 1.99
CA GLY A 134 11.01 0.74 2.81
C GLY A 134 11.16 0.48 4.31
N TYR A 135 10.77 -0.70 4.79
CA TYR A 135 10.96 -1.08 6.20
C TYR A 135 12.44 -1.22 6.56
N ALA A 136 13.26 -1.78 5.68
CA ALA A 136 14.70 -1.89 5.89
C ALA A 136 15.36 -0.50 6.00
N MET A 137 14.97 0.45 5.12
CA MET A 137 15.44 1.84 5.19
C MET A 137 14.97 2.53 6.47
N CYS A 138 13.72 2.34 6.89
CA CYS A 138 13.23 2.86 8.17
C CYS A 138 14.07 2.34 9.34
N GLY A 139 14.40 1.06 9.36
CA GLY A 139 15.29 0.46 10.36
C GLY A 139 16.68 1.07 10.37
N LEU A 140 17.25 1.30 9.17
CA LEU A 140 18.55 1.94 9.04
C LEU A 140 18.53 3.39 9.56
N PHE A 141 17.57 4.19 9.17
CA PHE A 141 17.41 5.57 9.65
C PHE A 141 17.17 5.62 11.17
N PHE A 142 16.43 4.65 11.70
CA PHE A 142 16.23 4.51 13.13
C PHE A 142 17.57 4.31 13.87
N LEU A 143 18.44 3.43 13.37
CA LEU A 143 19.79 3.20 13.94
C LEU A 143 20.66 4.45 13.84
N ILE A 144 20.65 5.14 12.69
CA ILE A 144 21.38 6.39 12.50
C ILE A 144 20.91 7.46 13.49
N ALA A 145 19.61 7.62 13.66
CA ALA A 145 19.03 8.57 14.61
C ALA A 145 19.43 8.25 16.05
N LEU A 146 19.41 6.97 16.46
CA LEU A 146 19.90 6.54 17.76
C LEU A 146 21.38 6.89 17.95
N PHE A 147 22.21 6.64 16.94
CA PHE A 147 23.64 6.92 17.02
C PHE A 147 23.91 8.41 17.15
N ILE A 148 23.23 9.24 16.34
CA ILE A 148 23.36 10.70 16.41
C ILE A 148 22.91 11.22 17.77
N THR A 149 21.73 10.81 18.25
CA THR A 149 21.19 11.22 19.56
C THR A 149 22.14 10.82 20.68
N SER A 150 22.64 9.58 20.65
CA SER A 150 23.60 9.09 21.66
C SER A 150 24.88 9.94 21.67
N ASN A 151 25.42 10.29 20.51
CA ASN A 151 26.62 11.14 20.44
C ASN A 151 26.35 12.57 20.90
N THR A 152 25.19 13.13 20.55
CA THR A 152 24.79 14.49 20.99
C THR A 152 24.68 14.55 22.51
N VAL A 153 24.03 13.58 23.12
CA VAL A 153 23.91 13.50 24.58
C VAL A 153 25.29 13.30 25.24
N ARG A 154 26.15 12.52 24.63
CA ARG A 154 27.54 12.35 25.11
C ARG A 154 28.30 13.68 25.13
N LEU A 155 28.21 14.44 24.04
CA LEU A 155 28.84 15.77 23.97
C LEU A 155 28.24 16.74 24.98
N ALA A 156 26.92 16.77 25.15
CA ALA A 156 26.23 17.58 26.16
C ALA A 156 26.68 17.24 27.58
N PHE A 157 26.84 15.93 27.87
CA PHE A 157 27.34 15.46 29.17
C PHE A 157 28.78 15.93 29.42
N TYR A 158 29.67 15.78 28.43
CA TYR A 158 31.06 16.22 28.57
C TYR A 158 31.15 17.75 28.72
N SER A 159 30.34 18.51 28.04
CA SER A 159 30.26 19.98 28.14
C SER A 159 29.87 20.43 29.56
N ARG A 160 29.03 19.64 30.26
CA ARG A 160 28.56 19.93 31.63
C ARG A 160 29.23 19.07 32.69
N LYS A 161 30.44 18.53 32.39
CA LYS A 161 31.09 17.58 33.29
C LYS A 161 31.39 18.19 34.67
N ILE A 162 31.80 19.46 34.72
CA ILE A 162 32.10 20.16 35.99
C ILE A 162 30.84 20.32 36.83
N GLU A 163 29.68 20.64 36.22
CA GLU A 163 28.40 20.75 36.94
C GLU A 163 28.00 19.40 37.53
N VAL A 164 28.21 18.32 36.80
CA VAL A 164 27.92 16.96 37.24
C VAL A 164 28.84 16.55 38.41
N GLU A 165 30.13 16.91 38.35
CA GLU A 165 31.05 16.63 39.46
C GLU A 165 30.66 17.39 40.74
N VAL A 166 30.29 18.66 40.62
CA VAL A 166 29.80 19.45 41.74
C VAL A 166 28.55 18.85 42.34
N MET A 167 27.57 18.43 41.51
CA MET A 167 26.35 17.76 41.99
C MET A 167 26.66 16.46 42.76
N ARG A 168 27.64 15.68 42.31
CA ARG A 168 28.09 14.48 43.00
C ARG A 168 28.72 14.79 44.36
N LEU A 169 29.54 15.82 44.44
CA LEU A 169 30.18 16.23 45.70
C LEU A 169 29.17 16.68 46.78
N VAL A 170 28.05 17.29 46.33
CA VAL A 170 26.97 17.75 47.22
C VAL A 170 26.02 16.56 47.59
N GLY A 171 26.25 15.36 47.00
CA GLY A 171 25.47 14.16 47.33
C GLY A 171 24.22 13.97 46.48
N ALA A 172 24.13 14.57 45.29
CA ALA A 172 23.00 14.37 44.37
C ALA A 172 22.92 12.91 43.91
N THR A 173 21.71 12.37 43.83
CA THR A 173 21.47 11.02 43.34
C THR A 173 21.74 10.91 41.85
N GLU A 174 22.14 9.74 41.39
CA GLU A 174 22.36 9.52 39.93
C GLU A 174 21.13 9.82 39.07
N THR A 175 19.93 9.55 39.60
CA THR A 175 18.68 9.85 38.88
C THR A 175 18.50 11.36 38.70
N PHE A 176 18.84 12.15 39.70
CA PHE A 176 18.77 13.60 39.65
C PHE A 176 19.77 14.17 38.61
N ILE A 177 20.98 13.63 38.58
CA ILE A 177 22.00 14.03 37.60
C ILE A 177 21.57 13.67 36.18
N LYS A 178 20.93 12.51 35.96
CA LYS A 178 20.50 12.03 34.62
C LYS A 178 19.22 12.71 34.10
N ALA A 179 18.34 13.19 35.01
CA ALA A 179 17.04 13.74 34.66
C ALA A 179 17.07 14.84 33.58
N PRO A 180 17.92 15.88 33.65
CA PRO A 180 17.95 16.92 32.63
C PRO A 180 18.31 16.39 31.23
N PHE A 181 19.21 15.42 31.14
CA PHE A 181 19.58 14.81 29.86
C PHE A 181 18.44 13.98 29.26
N TYR A 182 17.66 13.26 30.08
CA TYR A 182 16.47 12.55 29.61
C TYR A 182 15.42 13.51 29.08
N MET A 183 15.20 14.64 29.76
CA MET A 183 14.26 15.66 29.29
C MET A 183 14.71 16.26 27.97
N GLU A 184 16.00 16.51 27.81
CA GLU A 184 16.59 17.03 26.58
C GLU A 184 16.40 16.03 25.42
N GLY A 185 16.65 14.73 25.64
CA GLY A 185 16.41 13.68 24.65
C GLY A 185 14.93 13.55 24.24
N ILE A 186 14.02 13.60 25.20
CA ILE A 186 12.57 13.56 24.98
C ILE A 186 12.13 14.77 24.15
N LEU A 187 12.55 15.98 24.51
CA LEU A 187 12.25 17.21 23.79
C LEU A 187 12.80 17.17 22.36
N GLN A 188 14.04 16.72 22.18
CA GLN A 188 14.64 16.59 20.86
C GLN A 188 13.86 15.61 19.97
N GLY A 189 13.48 14.44 20.51
CA GLY A 189 12.67 13.46 19.78
C GLY A 189 11.28 13.99 19.45
N PHE A 190 10.63 14.71 20.37
CA PHE A 190 9.31 15.30 20.16
C PHE A 190 9.33 16.41 19.09
N ILE A 191 10.26 17.35 19.20
CA ILE A 191 10.43 18.43 18.22
C ILE A 191 10.79 17.88 16.85
N GLY A 192 11.72 16.91 16.79
CA GLY A 192 12.11 16.22 15.56
C GLY A 192 10.93 15.52 14.89
N GLY A 193 10.07 14.88 15.66
CA GLY A 193 8.84 14.25 15.18
C GLY A 193 7.86 15.24 14.57
N ILE A 194 7.64 16.39 15.23
CA ILE A 194 6.78 17.46 14.72
C ILE A 194 7.36 18.06 13.43
N LEU A 195 8.64 18.39 13.42
CA LEU A 195 9.30 18.94 12.22
C LEU A 195 9.21 17.97 11.03
N GLY A 196 9.44 16.68 11.27
CA GLY A 196 9.29 15.65 10.25
C GLY A 196 7.87 15.58 9.69
N LEU A 197 6.84 15.67 10.53
CA LEU A 197 5.45 15.71 10.11
C LEU A 197 5.10 16.97 9.32
N VAL A 198 5.62 18.14 9.70
CA VAL A 198 5.42 19.39 8.97
C VAL A 198 6.06 19.31 7.57
N ILE A 199 7.29 18.82 7.47
CA ILE A 199 7.96 18.62 6.18
C ILE A 199 7.14 17.65 5.31
N LEU A 200 6.66 16.55 5.89
CA LEU A 200 5.82 15.58 5.18
C LEU A 200 4.50 16.19 4.71
N LEU A 201 3.87 17.04 5.52
CA LEU A 201 2.65 17.76 5.15
C LEU A 201 2.88 18.71 3.97
N VAL A 202 3.98 19.49 4.00
CA VAL A 202 4.34 20.39 2.91
C VAL A 202 4.59 19.59 1.61
N ALA A 203 5.35 18.50 1.68
CA ALA A 203 5.58 17.63 0.54
C ALA A 203 4.27 17.04 -0.02
N TYR A 204 3.37 16.60 0.86
CA TYR A 204 2.04 16.12 0.48
C TYR A 204 1.23 17.20 -0.27
N LEU A 205 1.19 18.44 0.24
CA LEU A 205 0.46 19.53 -0.39
C LEU A 205 1.03 19.89 -1.78
N MET A 206 2.36 19.89 -1.93
CA MET A 206 3.01 20.14 -3.21
C MET A 206 2.69 19.05 -4.25
N ILE A 207 2.72 17.78 -3.85
CA ILE A 207 2.41 16.66 -4.75
C ILE A 207 0.93 16.65 -5.10
N SER A 208 0.04 16.84 -4.13
CA SER A 208 -1.41 16.87 -4.32
C SER A 208 -1.84 17.97 -5.27
N SER A 209 -1.28 19.18 -5.16
CA SER A 209 -1.58 20.29 -6.05
C SER A 209 -1.09 20.06 -7.49
N GLY A 210 0.05 19.38 -7.67
CA GLY A 210 0.59 19.06 -9.00
C GLY A 210 -0.25 18.01 -9.75
N ILE A 211 -0.76 17.01 -9.04
CA ILE A 211 -1.57 15.94 -9.63
C ILE A 211 -2.96 16.43 -10.02
N THR A 212 -3.60 17.28 -9.19
CA THR A 212 -4.92 17.84 -9.49
C THR A 212 -4.93 18.75 -10.72
N GLN A 213 -3.85 19.42 -11.05
CA GLN A 213 -3.77 20.30 -12.21
C GLN A 213 -3.48 19.56 -13.54
N GLY A 214 -2.85 18.38 -13.49
CA GLY A 214 -2.41 17.67 -14.70
C GLY A 214 -3.23 16.44 -15.10
N LEU A 215 -3.88 15.76 -14.18
CA LEU A 215 -4.49 14.44 -14.39
C LEU A 215 -5.98 14.34 -14.01
N SER A 216 -6.61 15.44 -13.60
CA SER A 216 -8.00 15.46 -13.10
C SER A 216 -9.07 15.00 -14.08
N SER A 217 -8.74 14.81 -15.37
CA SER A 217 -9.72 14.39 -16.39
C SER A 217 -9.90 12.87 -16.50
N TYR A 218 -9.01 12.06 -15.96
CA TYR A 218 -8.99 10.62 -16.25
C TYR A 218 -8.98 9.69 -15.04
N ILE A 219 -8.51 10.11 -13.86
CA ILE A 219 -8.41 9.20 -12.69
C ILE A 219 -8.65 10.00 -11.40
N TYR A 220 -9.72 9.67 -10.68
CA TYR A 220 -9.96 10.19 -9.31
C TYR A 220 -9.03 9.49 -8.31
N PHE A 221 -7.81 10.01 -8.12
CA PHE A 221 -6.96 9.62 -7.01
C PHE A 221 -7.29 10.46 -5.78
N ASP A 222 -8.10 9.94 -4.86
CA ASP A 222 -8.31 10.54 -3.54
C ASP A 222 -7.09 10.23 -2.64
N ILE A 223 -6.02 11.02 -2.85
CA ILE A 223 -4.82 10.91 -2.02
C ILE A 223 -5.15 11.57 -0.67
N ARG A 224 -5.18 10.77 0.39
CA ARG A 224 -5.42 11.28 1.74
C ARG A 224 -4.12 11.40 2.52
N PHE A 225 -4.07 12.43 3.36
CA PHE A 225 -3.00 12.56 4.35
C PHE A 225 -3.09 11.45 5.40
N LEU A 226 -2.06 11.30 6.20
CA LEU A 226 -1.97 10.28 7.24
C LEU A 226 -3.16 10.33 8.21
N SER A 227 -3.59 9.15 8.66
CA SER A 227 -4.58 9.03 9.73
C SER A 227 -4.05 9.66 11.03
N ILE A 228 -4.95 10.23 11.84
CA ILE A 228 -4.60 10.78 13.16
C ILE A 228 -3.88 9.74 14.01
N LYS A 229 -4.26 8.48 13.94
CA LYS A 229 -3.58 7.37 14.64
C LYS A 229 -2.11 7.23 14.23
N THR A 230 -1.83 7.36 12.93
CA THR A 230 -0.46 7.27 12.38
C THR A 230 0.36 8.49 12.81
N ILE A 231 -0.23 9.68 12.84
CA ILE A 231 0.44 10.91 13.31
C ILE A 231 0.85 10.76 14.78
N ILE A 232 -0.06 10.33 15.64
CA ILE A 232 0.22 10.11 17.06
C ILE A 232 1.33 9.04 17.23
N LEU A 233 1.26 7.96 16.46
CA LEU A 233 2.26 6.90 16.50
C LEU A 233 3.66 7.42 16.13
N ILE A 234 3.76 8.26 15.10
CA ILE A 234 5.04 8.87 14.68
C ILE A 234 5.62 9.73 15.80
N ILE A 235 4.80 10.56 16.44
CA ILE A 235 5.25 11.41 17.56
C ILE A 235 5.70 10.55 18.74
N LEU A 236 4.96 9.51 19.09
CA LEU A 236 5.33 8.61 20.18
C LEU A 236 6.65 7.89 19.90
N VAL A 237 6.81 7.34 18.68
CA VAL A 237 8.03 6.64 18.27
C VAL A 237 9.24 7.57 18.26
N SER A 238 9.10 8.80 17.72
CA SER A 238 10.20 9.77 17.69
C SER A 238 10.61 10.24 19.09
N THR A 239 9.64 10.45 19.98
CA THR A 239 9.89 10.81 21.38
C THR A 239 10.57 9.66 22.14
N PHE A 240 10.11 8.43 21.91
CA PHE A 240 10.72 7.24 22.47
C PHE A 240 12.16 7.05 21.99
N LEU A 241 12.43 7.31 20.71
CA LEU A 241 13.77 7.28 20.13
C LEU A 241 14.72 8.25 20.83
N GLY A 242 14.29 9.50 21.06
CA GLY A 242 15.07 10.50 21.78
C GLY A 242 15.39 10.07 23.21
N TRP A 243 14.40 9.57 23.93
CA TRP A 243 14.59 9.02 25.28
C TRP A 243 15.52 7.82 25.30
N PHE A 244 15.34 6.86 24.40
CA PHE A 244 16.10 5.62 24.35
C PHE A 244 17.57 5.87 23.93
N GLY A 245 17.80 6.80 22.97
CA GLY A 245 19.14 7.21 22.60
C GLY A 245 19.90 7.85 23.75
N CYS A 246 19.21 8.70 24.54
CA CYS A 246 19.75 9.28 25.75
C CYS A 246 20.07 8.20 26.80
N TYR A 247 19.18 7.26 27.03
CA TYR A 247 19.38 6.15 27.97
C TYR A 247 20.63 5.32 27.61
N LEU A 248 20.80 4.95 26.32
CA LEU A 248 21.97 4.19 25.88
C LEU A 248 23.27 4.96 26.08
N SER A 249 23.28 6.27 25.78
CA SER A 249 24.44 7.12 25.96
C SER A 249 24.86 7.22 27.42
N LEU A 250 23.93 7.55 28.31
CA LEU A 250 24.23 7.74 29.73
C LEU A 250 24.65 6.43 30.42
N LYS A 251 24.10 5.28 30.00
CA LYS A 251 24.51 3.96 30.51
C LYS A 251 25.96 3.61 30.19
N GLN A 252 26.48 4.11 29.04
CA GLN A 252 27.86 3.87 28.64
C GLN A 252 28.85 4.79 29.37
N ILE A 253 28.42 6.02 29.70
CA ILE A 253 29.29 7.02 30.32
C ILE A 253 29.40 6.84 31.85
N LEU A 254 28.35 6.40 32.47
CA LEU A 254 28.25 6.27 33.92
C LEU A 254 28.54 4.85 34.45
N LYS A 255 29.08 3.98 33.62
CA LYS A 255 29.73 2.73 34.00
C LYS A 255 31.19 2.98 34.34
#